data_4e565878e62449e4fa97d27ad3a01167
#
_entry.id   4e565878e62449e4fa97d27ad3a01167
#
_cell.length_a   1.000
_cell.length_b   1.000
_cell.length_c   1.000
_cell.angle_alpha   90.00
_cell.angle_beta   90.00
_cell.angle_gamma   90.00
#
_symmetry.space_group_name_H-M   'P 1'
#
loop_
_entity.id
_entity.type
_entity.pdbx_description
1 polymer ?
#
loop_
_entity_poly.entity_id
_entity_poly.type
_entity_poly.pdbx_seq_one_letter_code
_entity_poly.pdbx_strand_id
1 'polypeptide(L)'
;MPGATSAVGAGPVSGTVRGQRSTASPRRSADPGDAVVEWFDSHCHLQGAYLSGAGDEAGGGAPGSTAVGPGDTSGPDGAPPGGHALAGVLARAAEAGVTRLVCVGTDASTSLGAIELVRSLRSPGSAARAEGVDAWATVGLHPHDASAGVAATIGVLEEALAADDLVVAVGECGLDYHYDHSPRPAQREAFAAQVALAHQFGLALVVHTREAWDDTLDVLRSEGVPERTVVHCFTGGPGEARRCLDLGAVLSFSGVVTFKNAADVREAAALCPMDRMLVETDSPFLAPVPHRGSANEPSRVPLVGAVVAECQGVDRELLATTTTANARQFFGV
;
A
#
# COMPACT_ATOMS: atom_id res chain seq x y z
N MET A 1 67.08 -23.70 -60.47
CA MET A 1 68.45 -23.15 -60.42
C MET A 1 68.36 -21.67 -60.12
N PRO A 2 69.29 -21.08 -59.32
CA PRO A 2 69.60 -21.25 -57.92
C PRO A 2 69.35 -19.90 -57.22
N GLY A 3 69.41 -19.75 -55.99
CA GLY A 3 70.29 -19.99 -54.90
C GLY A 3 69.90 -19.06 -53.75
N ALA A 4 69.83 -19.58 -52.57
CA ALA A 4 70.81 -19.48 -51.47
C ALA A 4 71.18 -18.06 -51.02
N THR A 5 70.96 -17.69 -49.80
CA THR A 5 71.76 -17.81 -48.58
C THR A 5 71.17 -16.91 -47.50
N SER A 6 70.89 -17.38 -46.29
CA SER A 6 71.70 -17.30 -45.08
C SER A 6 71.76 -15.91 -44.47
N ALA A 7 71.56 -15.60 -43.25
CA ALA A 7 71.78 -16.18 -41.95
C ALA A 7 71.52 -15.08 -40.84
N VAL A 8 71.24 -15.53 -39.63
CA VAL A 8 71.73 -15.07 -38.29
C VAL A 8 71.25 -13.68 -37.82
N GLY A 9 70.64 -13.54 -36.73
CA GLY A 9 70.87 -13.89 -35.38
C GLY A 9 70.11 -13.09 -34.35
N ALA A 10 70.00 -13.71 -33.21
CA ALA A 10 69.89 -13.21 -31.84
C ALA A 10 68.62 -12.60 -31.32
N GLY A 11 68.06 -13.31 -30.40
CA GLY A 11 66.97 -13.05 -29.50
C GLY A 11 67.29 -12.12 -28.31
N PRO A 12 66.72 -12.30 -27.07
CA PRO A 12 65.32 -12.14 -26.69
C PRO A 12 65.16 -11.06 -25.64
N VAL A 13 63.98 -10.50 -25.42
CA VAL A 13 63.57 -9.95 -24.10
C VAL A 13 62.07 -10.13 -23.90
N SER A 14 61.80 -10.75 -22.76
CA SER A 14 60.52 -11.00 -22.16
C SER A 14 59.81 -9.70 -21.76
N GLY A 15 58.50 -9.69 -21.90
CA GLY A 15 57.63 -8.67 -21.33
C GLY A 15 56.18 -9.19 -21.27
N THR A 16 55.89 -9.93 -20.22
CA THR A 16 54.56 -10.47 -19.96
C THR A 16 53.66 -9.36 -19.43
N VAL A 17 52.75 -8.82 -20.24
CA VAL A 17 51.64 -8.01 -19.77
C VAL A 17 50.41 -8.95 -19.64
N ARG A 18 50.05 -9.26 -18.41
CA ARG A 18 48.78 -9.93 -18.06
C ARG A 18 47.62 -8.97 -18.32
N GLY A 19 46.93 -9.13 -19.41
CA GLY A 19 45.60 -8.54 -19.62
C GLY A 19 44.58 -9.25 -18.71
N GLN A 20 44.07 -8.53 -17.72
CA GLN A 20 42.89 -8.97 -16.97
C GLN A 20 41.70 -8.98 -17.92
N ARG A 21 41.22 -10.16 -18.25
CA ARG A 21 39.92 -10.35 -18.89
C ARG A 21 38.84 -10.13 -17.83
N SER A 22 38.15 -9.01 -17.91
CA SER A 22 36.88 -8.78 -17.21
C SER A 22 35.87 -9.79 -17.72
N THR A 23 35.51 -10.76 -16.89
CA THR A 23 34.38 -11.66 -17.14
C THR A 23 33.10 -10.94 -16.72
N ALA A 24 32.59 -10.06 -17.58
CA ALA A 24 31.19 -9.67 -17.50
C ALA A 24 30.35 -10.89 -17.87
N SER A 25 29.64 -11.45 -16.92
CA SER A 25 28.62 -12.46 -17.18
C SER A 25 27.59 -11.87 -18.15
N PRO A 26 27.17 -12.60 -19.18
CA PRO A 26 26.11 -12.11 -20.05
C PRO A 26 24.83 -12.02 -19.21
N ARG A 27 24.19 -10.85 -19.22
CA ARG A 27 22.80 -10.69 -18.73
C ARG A 27 21.97 -11.72 -19.49
N ARG A 28 21.31 -12.60 -18.76
CA ARG A 28 20.30 -13.50 -19.35
C ARG A 28 19.30 -12.61 -20.08
N SER A 29 19.12 -12.84 -21.36
CA SER A 29 17.98 -12.32 -22.08
C SER A 29 16.72 -12.85 -21.41
N ALA A 30 15.83 -11.96 -20.97
CA ALA A 30 14.52 -12.34 -20.46
C ALA A 30 13.83 -13.20 -21.53
N ASP A 31 13.35 -14.37 -21.12
CA ASP A 31 12.51 -15.21 -21.96
C ASP A 31 11.21 -14.42 -22.26
N PRO A 32 10.69 -14.43 -23.50
CA PRO A 32 9.45 -13.70 -23.82
C PRO A 32 8.20 -14.22 -23.09
N GLY A 33 8.33 -15.11 -22.13
CA GLY A 33 7.29 -15.65 -21.25
C GLY A 33 7.22 -15.03 -19.85
N ASP A 34 8.22 -14.24 -19.43
CA ASP A 34 8.22 -13.54 -18.11
C ASP A 34 7.60 -12.13 -18.26
N ALA A 35 6.31 -12.06 -18.58
CA ALA A 35 5.57 -10.83 -18.39
C ALA A 35 5.58 -10.51 -16.88
N VAL A 36 6.16 -9.37 -16.50
CA VAL A 36 6.14 -8.92 -15.11
C VAL A 36 4.68 -8.80 -14.68
N VAL A 37 4.29 -9.60 -13.71
CA VAL A 37 2.92 -9.61 -13.16
C VAL A 37 2.67 -8.25 -12.50
N GLU A 38 1.67 -7.53 -12.98
CA GLU A 38 1.35 -6.19 -12.48
C GLU A 38 0.47 -6.27 -11.25
N TRP A 39 0.83 -5.48 -10.21
CA TRP A 39 0.11 -5.37 -8.95
C TRP A 39 -0.34 -3.94 -8.69
N PHE A 40 -1.45 -3.80 -7.97
CA PHE A 40 -1.97 -2.56 -7.45
C PHE A 40 -1.98 -2.64 -5.91
N ASP A 41 -1.26 -1.74 -5.23
CA ASP A 41 -1.38 -1.55 -3.79
C ASP A 41 -2.56 -0.62 -3.50
N SER A 42 -3.69 -1.18 -3.07
CA SER A 42 -4.93 -0.42 -2.89
C SER A 42 -4.95 0.46 -1.64
N HIS A 43 -3.96 0.35 -0.74
CA HIS A 43 -3.91 1.13 0.49
C HIS A 43 -2.48 1.21 1.08
N CYS A 44 -1.90 2.41 1.10
CA CYS A 44 -0.60 2.68 1.74
C CYS A 44 -0.52 4.13 2.27
N HIS A 45 0.36 4.38 3.24
CA HIS A 45 0.58 5.70 3.87
C HIS A 45 1.99 6.21 3.58
N LEU A 46 2.26 6.63 2.34
CA LEU A 46 3.61 7.08 1.96
C LEU A 46 3.93 8.49 2.42
N GLN A 47 2.94 9.37 2.59
CA GLN A 47 3.13 10.77 2.93
C GLN A 47 3.72 11.01 4.33
N GLY A 48 3.46 10.14 5.29
CA GLY A 48 3.97 10.28 6.66
C GLY A 48 5.34 9.65 6.88
N ALA A 49 5.54 8.45 6.36
CA ALA A 49 6.71 7.62 6.66
C ALA A 49 7.97 8.00 5.88
N TYR A 50 7.81 8.65 4.71
CA TYR A 50 8.91 8.83 3.74
C TYR A 50 9.22 10.28 3.41
N LEU A 51 8.37 11.26 3.80
CA LEU A 51 8.62 12.68 3.61
C LEU A 51 9.46 13.31 4.72
N SER A 52 9.52 12.72 5.90
CA SER A 52 10.30 13.23 7.05
C SER A 52 11.82 13.00 6.94
N GLY A 53 12.32 12.50 5.81
CA GLY A 53 13.74 12.31 5.55
C GLY A 53 14.50 13.54 5.01
N ALA A 54 13.84 14.70 4.85
CA ALA A 54 14.48 15.96 4.44
C ALA A 54 14.55 16.92 5.62
N GLY A 55 15.58 16.74 6.47
CA GLY A 55 16.13 17.76 7.34
C GLY A 55 15.23 18.32 8.43
N ASP A 56 15.39 17.81 9.66
CA ASP A 56 15.36 18.67 10.85
C ASP A 56 16.22 18.05 11.95
N GLU A 57 17.44 18.55 12.05
CA GLU A 57 18.12 18.60 13.34
C GLU A 57 17.50 19.78 14.10
N ALA A 58 16.67 19.52 15.11
CA ALA A 58 16.60 20.24 16.38
C ALA A 58 15.27 20.03 17.13
N GLY A 59 15.35 19.58 18.38
CA GLY A 59 14.40 20.00 19.41
C GLY A 59 13.57 18.91 20.08
N GLY A 60 14.16 18.21 21.00
CA GLY A 60 13.87 17.87 22.38
C GLY A 60 12.43 17.72 22.90
N GLY A 61 12.11 16.57 23.48
CA GLY A 61 10.97 16.38 24.38
C GLY A 61 10.79 14.92 24.76
N ALA A 62 11.23 14.54 25.97
CA ALA A 62 11.20 13.20 26.53
C ALA A 62 9.90 12.91 27.31
N PRO A 63 9.79 11.83 28.12
CA PRO A 63 9.34 10.48 27.73
C PRO A 63 8.11 10.03 28.56
N GLY A 64 7.39 9.05 28.11
CA GLY A 64 6.37 8.35 28.88
C GLY A 64 6.33 6.87 28.55
N SER A 65 6.92 6.07 29.41
CA SER A 65 6.92 4.62 29.43
C SER A 65 5.54 4.04 29.69
N THR A 66 5.11 3.05 28.90
CA THR A 66 4.39 1.90 29.47
C THR A 66 4.58 0.66 28.61
N ALA A 67 4.74 -0.46 29.30
CA ALA A 67 5.10 -1.77 28.79
C ALA A 67 4.02 -2.36 27.88
N VAL A 68 4.44 -2.89 26.75
CA VAL A 68 3.62 -3.58 25.75
C VAL A 68 3.62 -5.08 26.03
N GLY A 69 2.43 -5.66 26.21
CA GLY A 69 2.21 -7.11 26.34
C GLY A 69 2.33 -7.83 24.97
N PRO A 70 2.51 -9.17 24.97
CA PRO A 70 2.74 -9.90 23.72
C PRO A 70 1.45 -10.06 22.91
N GLY A 71 1.22 -9.23 21.93
CA GLY A 71 0.06 -9.27 21.03
C GLY A 71 -0.22 -7.98 20.27
N ASP A 72 0.42 -6.89 20.64
CA ASP A 72 0.20 -5.58 20.03
C ASP A 72 1.08 -5.41 18.79
N THR A 73 0.46 -5.36 17.62
CA THR A 73 1.13 -5.16 16.32
C THR A 73 0.79 -3.83 15.67
N SER A 74 0.30 -2.88 16.45
CA SER A 74 -0.08 -1.57 15.97
C SER A 74 0.28 -0.50 16.99
N GLY A 75 1.36 0.19 16.74
CA GLY A 75 1.66 1.46 17.38
C GLY A 75 1.66 2.55 16.35
N PRO A 76 0.91 3.63 16.53
CA PRO A 76 1.04 4.81 15.68
C PRO A 76 2.34 5.59 15.93
N ASP A 77 3.13 5.24 16.93
CA ASP A 77 4.25 6.06 17.42
C ASP A 77 5.64 5.56 16.99
N GLY A 78 5.72 4.70 16.01
CA GLY A 78 6.98 4.18 15.48
C GLY A 78 7.22 4.62 14.04
N ALA A 79 7.70 5.85 13.84
CA ALA A 79 8.39 6.13 12.59
C ALA A 79 9.50 5.07 12.40
N PRO A 80 9.57 4.38 11.26
CA PRO A 80 10.56 3.33 11.06
C PRO A 80 11.97 3.92 11.20
N PRO A 81 12.87 3.28 11.95
CA PRO A 81 14.24 3.73 12.03
C PRO A 81 14.91 3.61 10.65
N GLY A 82 15.34 4.75 10.12
CA GLY A 82 16.03 4.84 8.83
C GLY A 82 15.07 5.00 7.66
N GLY A 83 14.68 6.26 7.37
CA GLY A 83 13.90 6.60 6.20
C GLY A 83 14.57 6.13 4.92
N HIS A 84 14.02 5.10 4.29
CA HIS A 84 14.35 4.85 2.89
C HIS A 84 13.83 6.04 2.10
N ALA A 85 14.68 6.69 1.32
CA ALA A 85 14.23 7.75 0.44
C ALA A 85 13.07 7.23 -0.41
N LEU A 86 12.01 8.02 -0.54
CA LEU A 86 10.80 7.66 -1.29
C LEU A 86 11.12 7.05 -2.67
N ALA A 87 12.12 7.61 -3.37
CA ALA A 87 12.59 7.08 -4.63
C ALA A 87 13.03 5.61 -4.55
N GLY A 88 13.71 5.21 -3.48
CA GLY A 88 14.10 3.81 -3.28
C GLY A 88 12.92 2.88 -3.00
N VAL A 89 11.88 3.38 -2.32
CA VAL A 89 10.63 2.62 -2.10
C VAL A 89 9.90 2.39 -3.42
N LEU A 90 9.80 3.41 -4.25
CA LEU A 90 9.14 3.34 -5.56
C LEU A 90 9.91 2.42 -6.53
N ALA A 91 11.25 2.49 -6.53
CA ALA A 91 12.07 1.59 -7.34
C ALA A 91 11.84 0.12 -6.97
N ARG A 92 11.84 -0.21 -5.65
CA ARG A 92 11.54 -1.57 -5.19
C ARG A 92 10.10 -2.00 -5.48
N ALA A 93 9.14 -1.08 -5.40
CA ALA A 93 7.75 -1.34 -5.80
C ALA A 93 7.69 -1.74 -7.28
N ALA A 94 8.29 -0.96 -8.17
CA ALA A 94 8.35 -1.24 -9.60
C ALA A 94 9.07 -2.57 -9.91
N GLU A 95 10.23 -2.84 -9.27
CA GLU A 95 10.94 -4.11 -9.40
C GLU A 95 10.08 -5.31 -8.98
N ALA A 96 9.20 -5.13 -7.99
CA ALA A 96 8.25 -6.16 -7.54
C ALA A 96 7.00 -6.25 -8.41
N GLY A 97 6.86 -5.41 -9.45
CA GLY A 97 5.69 -5.33 -10.32
C GLY A 97 4.55 -4.48 -9.76
N VAL A 98 4.76 -3.74 -8.66
CA VAL A 98 3.75 -2.83 -8.10
C VAL A 98 3.86 -1.48 -8.81
N THR A 99 3.00 -1.26 -9.79
CA THR A 99 3.02 -0.09 -10.67
C THR A 99 1.91 0.92 -10.36
N ARG A 100 1.01 0.58 -9.45
CA ARG A 100 -0.10 1.44 -9.02
C ARG A 100 -0.27 1.39 -7.52
N LEU A 101 -0.55 2.55 -6.93
CA LEU A 101 -0.78 2.64 -5.49
C LEU A 101 -1.75 3.78 -5.13
N VAL A 102 -2.43 3.62 -3.99
CA VAL A 102 -3.28 4.64 -3.39
C VAL A 102 -2.67 5.10 -2.07
N CYS A 103 -2.33 6.39 -1.99
CA CYS A 103 -1.86 7.05 -0.76
C CYS A 103 -3.05 7.52 0.05
N VAL A 104 -3.17 7.05 1.29
CA VAL A 104 -4.39 7.20 2.09
C VAL A 104 -4.22 8.26 3.17
N GLY A 105 -5.12 9.26 3.16
CA GLY A 105 -5.24 10.25 4.23
C GLY A 105 -6.10 9.75 5.39
N THR A 106 -5.75 10.14 6.61
CA THR A 106 -6.40 9.72 7.86
C THR A 106 -6.90 10.88 8.72
N ASP A 107 -6.48 12.10 8.38
CA ASP A 107 -6.93 13.37 8.94
C ASP A 107 -6.78 14.48 7.89
N ALA A 108 -7.09 15.74 8.23
CA ALA A 108 -6.95 16.85 7.30
C ALA A 108 -5.50 17.04 6.81
N SER A 109 -4.52 16.93 7.69
CA SER A 109 -3.09 17.14 7.37
C SER A 109 -2.55 16.04 6.47
N THR A 110 -2.78 14.80 6.84
CA THR A 110 -2.33 13.62 6.08
C THR A 110 -3.06 13.50 4.74
N SER A 111 -4.33 13.92 4.67
CA SER A 111 -5.09 13.99 3.41
C SER A 111 -4.50 14.99 2.43
N LEU A 112 -4.22 16.23 2.89
CA LEU A 112 -3.54 17.22 2.06
C LEU A 112 -2.12 16.78 1.68
N GLY A 113 -1.40 16.16 2.62
CA GLY A 113 -0.08 15.59 2.36
C GLY A 113 -0.10 14.47 1.31
N ALA A 114 -1.13 13.61 1.31
CA ALA A 114 -1.29 12.57 0.30
C ALA A 114 -1.53 13.17 -1.10
N ILE A 115 -2.37 14.20 -1.21
CA ILE A 115 -2.60 14.92 -2.47
C ILE A 115 -1.31 15.56 -2.98
N GLU A 116 -0.58 16.27 -2.11
CA GLU A 116 0.68 16.92 -2.49
C GLU A 116 1.73 15.90 -2.95
N LEU A 117 1.86 14.80 -2.22
CA LEU A 117 2.74 13.70 -2.59
C LEU A 117 2.38 13.17 -3.98
N VAL A 118 1.13 12.78 -4.21
CA VAL A 118 0.68 12.22 -5.49
C VAL A 118 0.89 13.22 -6.63
N ARG A 119 0.62 14.50 -6.40
CA ARG A 119 0.89 15.56 -7.38
C ARG A 119 2.39 15.63 -7.73
N SER A 120 3.25 15.55 -6.72
CA SER A 120 4.70 15.52 -6.93
C SER A 120 5.15 14.28 -7.70
N LEU A 121 4.59 13.11 -7.38
CA LEU A 121 4.90 11.84 -8.06
C LEU A 121 4.48 11.85 -9.54
N ARG A 122 3.42 12.56 -9.89
CA ARG A 122 2.93 12.72 -11.27
C ARG A 122 3.65 13.83 -12.05
N SER A 123 4.49 14.62 -11.41
CA SER A 123 5.24 15.68 -12.07
C SER A 123 6.24 15.12 -13.09
N PRO A 124 6.48 15.81 -14.21
CA PRO A 124 7.51 15.41 -15.17
C PRO A 124 8.89 15.28 -14.51
N GLY A 125 9.59 14.18 -14.73
CA GLY A 125 10.91 13.90 -14.15
C GLY A 125 10.91 13.41 -12.70
N SER A 126 9.76 13.15 -12.10
CA SER A 126 9.68 12.53 -10.77
C SER A 126 10.23 11.09 -10.77
N ALA A 127 10.69 10.61 -9.59
CA ALA A 127 11.13 9.24 -9.43
C ALA A 127 10.02 8.23 -9.81
N ALA A 128 8.77 8.48 -9.43
CA ALA A 128 7.64 7.60 -9.77
C ALA A 128 7.44 7.46 -11.29
N ARG A 129 7.55 8.57 -12.03
CA ARG A 129 7.49 8.55 -13.50
C ARG A 129 8.65 7.78 -14.11
N ALA A 130 9.84 7.91 -13.55
CA ALA A 130 11.02 7.18 -14.01
C ALA A 130 10.87 5.67 -13.81
N GLU A 131 10.24 5.25 -12.71
CA GLU A 131 9.98 3.84 -12.38
C GLU A 131 8.66 3.30 -12.97
N GLY A 132 7.83 4.14 -13.60
CA GLY A 132 6.54 3.72 -14.16
C GLY A 132 5.48 3.42 -13.09
N VAL A 133 5.53 4.10 -11.94
CA VAL A 133 4.56 3.96 -10.85
C VAL A 133 3.55 5.11 -10.92
N ASP A 134 2.27 4.77 -11.00
CA ASP A 134 1.16 5.72 -10.89
C ASP A 134 0.58 5.72 -9.46
N ALA A 135 0.18 6.92 -8.99
CA ALA A 135 -0.34 7.08 -7.64
C ALA A 135 -1.60 7.95 -7.62
N TRP A 136 -2.49 7.67 -6.67
CA TRP A 136 -3.71 8.43 -6.37
C TRP A 136 -3.81 8.65 -4.87
N ALA A 137 -4.69 9.58 -4.45
CA ALA A 137 -4.89 9.92 -3.06
C ALA A 137 -6.31 9.58 -2.61
N THR A 138 -6.48 9.35 -1.31
CA THR A 138 -7.77 9.44 -0.64
C THR A 138 -7.73 10.53 0.42
N VAL A 139 -8.90 11.01 0.82
CA VAL A 139 -9.04 11.97 1.91
C VAL A 139 -10.04 11.44 2.93
N GLY A 140 -9.67 11.47 4.21
CA GLY A 140 -10.51 10.90 5.25
C GLY A 140 -10.20 11.40 6.64
N LEU A 141 -11.08 11.02 7.57
CA LEU A 141 -10.93 11.19 9.00
C LEU A 141 -11.05 9.82 9.67
N HIS A 142 -9.91 9.29 10.07
CA HIS A 142 -9.82 8.00 10.73
C HIS A 142 -10.53 8.03 12.10
N PRO A 143 -11.13 6.94 12.55
CA PRO A 143 -11.82 6.89 13.85
C PRO A 143 -10.96 7.30 15.04
N HIS A 144 -9.65 7.13 14.98
CA HIS A 144 -8.75 7.58 16.05
C HIS A 144 -8.77 9.10 16.25
N ASP A 145 -8.95 9.87 15.18
CA ASP A 145 -8.87 11.33 15.18
C ASP A 145 -10.24 12.02 15.18
N ALA A 146 -11.34 11.26 15.27
CA ALA A 146 -12.70 11.78 15.24
C ALA A 146 -12.99 12.83 16.32
N SER A 147 -12.31 12.79 17.48
CA SER A 147 -12.44 13.75 18.56
C SER A 147 -11.78 15.12 18.28
N ALA A 148 -10.94 15.23 17.24
CA ALA A 148 -10.25 16.48 16.89
C ALA A 148 -11.17 17.56 16.27
N GLY A 149 -12.43 17.21 16.00
CA GLY A 149 -13.43 18.14 15.46
C GLY A 149 -13.96 17.70 14.09
N VAL A 150 -15.01 16.90 14.11
CA VAL A 150 -15.61 16.30 12.91
C VAL A 150 -15.95 17.36 11.86
N ALA A 151 -16.75 18.38 12.23
CA ALA A 151 -17.24 19.39 11.28
C ALA A 151 -16.12 20.18 10.59
N ALA A 152 -15.07 20.55 11.33
CA ALA A 152 -13.94 21.32 10.78
C ALA A 152 -13.13 20.45 9.81
N THR A 153 -12.86 19.18 10.16
CA THR A 153 -12.12 18.25 9.30
C THR A 153 -12.91 17.93 8.04
N ILE A 154 -14.21 17.64 8.17
CA ILE A 154 -15.08 17.37 7.02
C ILE A 154 -15.10 18.54 6.04
N GLY A 155 -15.12 19.79 6.51
CA GLY A 155 -15.03 20.96 5.64
C GLY A 155 -13.73 21.00 4.81
N VAL A 156 -12.59 20.66 5.42
CA VAL A 156 -11.30 20.56 4.70
C VAL A 156 -11.33 19.44 3.67
N LEU A 157 -11.90 18.28 4.03
CA LEU A 157 -12.02 17.15 3.10
C LEU A 157 -12.92 17.48 1.91
N GLU A 158 -14.04 18.16 2.15
CA GLU A 158 -14.98 18.62 1.10
C GLU A 158 -14.31 19.58 0.12
N GLU A 159 -13.54 20.55 0.62
CA GLU A 159 -12.75 21.46 -0.22
C GLU A 159 -11.70 20.70 -1.06
N ALA A 160 -11.00 19.73 -0.47
CA ALA A 160 -10.02 18.92 -1.18
C ALA A 160 -10.67 18.07 -2.30
N LEU A 161 -11.81 17.45 -2.00
CA LEU A 161 -12.58 16.66 -2.97
C LEU A 161 -13.10 17.49 -4.15
N ALA A 162 -13.49 18.74 -3.90
CA ALA A 162 -13.95 19.66 -4.95
C ALA A 162 -12.81 20.21 -5.83
N ALA A 163 -11.58 20.22 -5.33
CA ALA A 163 -10.45 20.88 -5.95
C ALA A 163 -9.53 19.98 -6.78
N ASP A 164 -9.52 18.65 -6.55
CA ASP A 164 -8.47 17.78 -7.07
C ASP A 164 -8.99 16.44 -7.60
N ASP A 165 -8.77 16.18 -8.88
CA ASP A 165 -9.09 14.93 -9.57
C ASP A 165 -8.13 13.76 -9.27
N LEU A 166 -7.06 14.01 -8.50
CA LEU A 166 -6.17 12.98 -7.99
C LEU A 166 -6.76 12.21 -6.80
N VAL A 167 -7.83 12.75 -6.20
CA VAL A 167 -8.54 12.10 -5.11
C VAL A 167 -9.57 11.14 -5.67
N VAL A 168 -9.40 9.84 -5.37
CA VAL A 168 -10.22 8.77 -5.96
C VAL A 168 -11.21 8.14 -4.98
N ALA A 169 -11.09 8.45 -3.69
CA ALA A 169 -11.99 7.92 -2.67
C ALA A 169 -12.07 8.83 -1.44
N VAL A 170 -13.16 8.72 -0.71
CA VAL A 170 -13.32 9.21 0.66
C VAL A 170 -12.87 8.10 1.61
N GLY A 171 -12.03 8.43 2.55
CA GLY A 171 -11.45 7.51 3.54
C GLY A 171 -9.92 7.72 3.65
N GLU A 172 -9.33 7.16 4.66
CA GLU A 172 -9.82 6.11 5.55
C GLU A 172 -10.79 6.67 6.59
N CYS A 173 -11.94 6.00 6.75
CA CYS A 173 -12.97 6.35 7.71
C CYS A 173 -13.59 5.09 8.32
N GLY A 174 -14.38 5.20 9.37
CA GLY A 174 -15.04 4.03 9.94
C GLY A 174 -14.99 4.02 11.46
N LEU A 175 -14.86 2.81 12.06
CA LEU A 175 -14.95 2.61 13.51
C LEU A 175 -13.83 1.71 14.03
N ASP A 176 -13.22 2.10 15.16
CA ASP A 176 -12.23 1.31 15.89
C ASP A 176 -12.60 1.25 17.39
N TYR A 177 -13.13 0.12 17.82
CA TYR A 177 -13.52 -0.13 19.20
C TYR A 177 -12.47 -0.93 19.99
N HIS A 178 -11.39 -1.29 19.32
CA HIS A 178 -10.25 -1.91 19.96
C HIS A 178 -9.38 -0.88 20.69
N TYR A 179 -9.02 0.20 20.00
CA TYR A 179 -8.22 1.27 20.59
C TYR A 179 -9.06 2.35 21.28
N ASP A 180 -10.27 2.63 20.79
CA ASP A 180 -11.19 3.64 21.34
C ASP A 180 -10.50 5.02 21.59
N HIS A 181 -9.56 5.45 20.71
CA HIS A 181 -8.84 6.71 20.86
C HIS A 181 -9.74 7.93 20.82
N SER A 182 -10.84 7.87 20.08
CA SER A 182 -11.91 8.85 20.11
C SER A 182 -13.21 8.23 20.67
N PRO A 183 -14.08 9.02 21.31
CA PRO A 183 -15.38 8.53 21.78
C PRO A 183 -16.20 7.92 20.63
N ARG A 184 -16.81 6.76 20.84
CA ARG A 184 -17.61 6.05 19.82
C ARG A 184 -18.69 6.89 19.15
N PRO A 185 -19.43 7.80 19.87
CA PRO A 185 -20.36 8.70 19.21
C PRO A 185 -19.69 9.62 18.17
N ALA A 186 -18.49 10.16 18.46
CA ALA A 186 -17.73 10.99 17.53
C ALA A 186 -17.23 10.18 16.32
N GLN A 187 -16.76 8.93 16.55
CA GLN A 187 -16.39 8.03 15.47
C GLN A 187 -17.58 7.78 14.53
N ARG A 188 -18.78 7.49 15.07
CA ARG A 188 -19.99 7.24 14.28
C ARG A 188 -20.43 8.49 13.50
N GLU A 189 -20.38 9.68 14.13
CA GLU A 189 -20.67 10.94 13.47
C GLU A 189 -19.70 11.22 12.31
N ALA A 190 -18.40 11.04 12.55
CA ALA A 190 -17.38 11.20 11.52
C ALA A 190 -17.53 10.21 10.36
N PHE A 191 -17.89 8.97 10.66
CA PHE A 191 -18.12 7.96 9.64
C PHE A 191 -19.35 8.27 8.79
N ALA A 192 -20.50 8.59 9.42
CA ALA A 192 -21.72 8.97 8.72
C ALA A 192 -21.52 10.19 7.79
N ALA A 193 -20.79 11.21 8.28
CA ALA A 193 -20.47 12.38 7.48
C ALA A 193 -19.64 12.02 6.23
N GLN A 194 -18.70 11.10 6.35
CA GLN A 194 -17.87 10.68 5.22
C GLN A 194 -18.60 9.76 4.23
N VAL A 195 -19.55 8.93 4.69
CA VAL A 195 -20.49 8.23 3.79
C VAL A 195 -21.26 9.24 2.96
N ALA A 196 -21.76 10.33 3.58
CA ALA A 196 -22.46 11.40 2.87
C ALA A 196 -21.56 12.09 1.83
N LEU A 197 -20.28 12.36 2.14
CA LEU A 197 -19.32 12.90 1.17
C LEU A 197 -19.10 11.96 -0.01
N ALA A 198 -18.95 10.65 0.24
CA ALA A 198 -18.78 9.66 -0.83
C ALA A 198 -19.99 9.68 -1.78
N HIS A 199 -21.21 9.81 -1.27
CA HIS A 199 -22.42 9.99 -2.08
C HIS A 199 -22.42 11.32 -2.84
N GLN A 200 -22.11 12.42 -2.16
CA GLN A 200 -22.12 13.77 -2.74
C GLN A 200 -21.17 13.89 -3.93
N PHE A 201 -19.99 13.31 -3.84
CA PHE A 201 -18.97 13.37 -4.88
C PHE A 201 -18.96 12.18 -5.84
N GLY A 202 -19.79 11.16 -5.59
CA GLY A 202 -19.85 9.92 -6.39
C GLY A 202 -18.54 9.14 -6.35
N LEU A 203 -17.80 9.20 -5.24
CA LEU A 203 -16.50 8.58 -5.06
C LEU A 203 -16.60 7.24 -4.30
N ALA A 204 -15.54 6.45 -4.39
CA ALA A 204 -15.39 5.25 -3.59
C ALA A 204 -15.28 5.59 -2.09
N LEU A 205 -15.64 4.63 -1.22
CA LEU A 205 -15.52 4.72 0.23
C LEU A 205 -14.55 3.67 0.73
N VAL A 206 -13.52 4.07 1.49
CA VAL A 206 -12.53 3.19 2.12
C VAL A 206 -12.81 3.11 3.61
N VAL A 207 -13.25 1.93 4.07
CA VAL A 207 -13.76 1.71 5.43
C VAL A 207 -12.79 0.93 6.27
N HIS A 208 -12.41 1.51 7.40
CA HIS A 208 -11.76 0.87 8.53
C HIS A 208 -12.79 0.28 9.49
N THR A 209 -12.59 -0.94 9.94
CA THR A 209 -13.40 -1.50 11.04
C THR A 209 -12.59 -2.45 11.89
N ARG A 210 -12.57 -2.21 13.20
CA ARG A 210 -11.88 -3.06 14.16
C ARG A 210 -12.71 -3.24 15.42
N GLU A 211 -13.13 -4.50 15.69
CA GLU A 211 -14.03 -4.85 16.80
C GLU A 211 -15.35 -4.04 16.84
N ALA A 212 -15.79 -3.52 15.68
CA ALA A 212 -16.94 -2.63 15.52
C ALA A 212 -17.89 -3.06 14.40
N TRP A 213 -17.90 -4.33 14.04
CA TRP A 213 -18.61 -4.86 12.86
C TRP A 213 -20.08 -4.49 12.79
N ASP A 214 -20.84 -4.67 13.91
CA ASP A 214 -22.27 -4.41 13.93
C ASP A 214 -22.56 -2.93 13.67
N ASP A 215 -21.89 -2.04 14.41
CA ASP A 215 -22.06 -0.60 14.28
C ASP A 215 -21.58 -0.08 12.91
N THR A 216 -20.49 -0.63 12.37
CA THR A 216 -19.99 -0.28 11.03
C THR A 216 -21.05 -0.59 9.96
N LEU A 217 -21.61 -1.80 9.99
CA LEU A 217 -22.61 -2.21 9.02
C LEU A 217 -23.96 -1.47 9.24
N ASP A 218 -24.28 -1.10 10.47
CA ASP A 218 -25.49 -0.33 10.79
C ASP A 218 -25.39 1.11 10.30
N VAL A 219 -24.22 1.78 10.44
CA VAL A 219 -23.99 3.11 9.84
C VAL A 219 -24.09 3.03 8.32
N LEU A 220 -23.43 2.07 7.68
CA LEU A 220 -23.52 1.90 6.22
C LEU A 220 -24.98 1.66 5.74
N ARG A 221 -25.79 0.91 6.48
CA ARG A 221 -27.20 0.71 6.12
C ARG A 221 -28.04 1.96 6.32
N SER A 222 -27.79 2.71 7.40
CA SER A 222 -28.59 3.89 7.72
C SER A 222 -28.32 5.06 6.78
N GLU A 223 -27.06 5.26 6.40
CA GLU A 223 -26.64 6.34 5.49
C GLU A 223 -26.79 5.96 4.00
N GLY A 224 -27.03 4.66 3.72
CA GLY A 224 -26.96 4.09 2.38
C GLY A 224 -25.52 3.72 2.01
N VAL A 225 -25.32 2.51 1.50
CA VAL A 225 -23.97 2.04 1.10
C VAL A 225 -23.58 2.69 -0.22
N PRO A 226 -22.48 3.44 -0.30
CA PRO A 226 -21.96 3.91 -1.59
C PRO A 226 -21.68 2.74 -2.53
N GLU A 227 -21.93 2.91 -3.83
CA GLU A 227 -21.79 1.85 -4.84
C GLU A 227 -20.42 1.17 -4.83
N ARG A 228 -19.38 1.96 -4.55
CA ARG A 228 -17.99 1.51 -4.47
C ARG A 228 -17.49 1.64 -3.03
N THR A 229 -17.80 0.64 -2.21
CA THR A 229 -17.36 0.57 -0.81
C THR A 229 -16.38 -0.59 -0.63
N VAL A 230 -15.21 -0.34 -0.03
CA VAL A 230 -14.24 -1.37 0.36
C VAL A 230 -14.07 -1.38 1.87
N VAL A 231 -14.08 -2.56 2.46
CA VAL A 231 -13.56 -2.77 3.82
C VAL A 231 -12.08 -3.09 3.67
N HIS A 232 -11.23 -2.10 3.97
CA HIS A 232 -9.80 -2.24 3.86
C HIS A 232 -9.24 -3.07 5.02
N CYS A 233 -8.03 -3.59 4.85
CA CYS A 233 -7.32 -4.37 5.86
C CYS A 233 -8.24 -5.38 6.59
N PHE A 234 -8.98 -6.18 5.81
CA PHE A 234 -10.01 -7.05 6.36
C PHE A 234 -9.45 -8.03 7.38
N THR A 235 -9.94 -7.95 8.62
CA THR A 235 -9.50 -8.78 9.76
C THR A 235 -10.62 -9.65 10.35
N GLY A 236 -11.81 -9.61 9.74
CA GLY A 236 -12.93 -10.46 10.14
C GLY A 236 -12.80 -11.90 9.67
N GLY A 237 -13.73 -12.73 10.13
CA GLY A 237 -13.88 -14.11 9.67
C GLY A 237 -14.91 -14.25 8.53
N PRO A 238 -15.24 -15.52 8.19
CA PRO A 238 -16.23 -15.82 7.14
C PRO A 238 -17.62 -15.20 7.36
N GLY A 239 -18.01 -15.01 8.64
CA GLY A 239 -19.29 -14.41 9.00
C GLY A 239 -19.34 -12.93 8.61
N GLU A 240 -18.33 -12.17 9.02
CA GLU A 240 -18.21 -10.75 8.72
C GLU A 240 -18.01 -10.53 7.21
N ALA A 241 -17.21 -11.37 6.55
CA ALA A 241 -17.01 -11.31 5.10
C ALA A 241 -18.36 -11.42 4.35
N ARG A 242 -19.19 -12.40 4.67
CA ARG A 242 -20.52 -12.54 4.04
C ARG A 242 -21.39 -11.31 4.25
N ARG A 243 -21.42 -10.77 5.48
CA ARG A 243 -22.21 -9.57 5.81
C ARG A 243 -21.76 -8.34 4.99
N CYS A 244 -20.45 -8.15 4.80
CA CYS A 244 -19.91 -7.08 3.97
C CYS A 244 -20.26 -7.30 2.48
N LEU A 245 -20.07 -8.51 1.97
CA LEU A 245 -20.38 -8.87 0.59
C LEU A 245 -21.89 -8.73 0.28
N ASP A 246 -22.78 -9.10 1.23
CA ASP A 246 -24.22 -8.93 1.11
C ASP A 246 -24.65 -7.45 1.01
N LEU A 247 -23.85 -6.53 1.55
CA LEU A 247 -24.02 -5.08 1.37
C LEU A 247 -23.43 -4.56 0.05
N GLY A 248 -22.81 -5.43 -0.76
CA GLY A 248 -22.16 -5.04 -2.00
C GLY A 248 -20.70 -4.54 -1.83
N ALA A 249 -20.17 -4.59 -0.62
CA ALA A 249 -18.78 -4.15 -0.38
C ALA A 249 -17.75 -5.10 -1.00
N VAL A 250 -16.59 -4.54 -1.29
CA VAL A 250 -15.36 -5.25 -1.68
C VAL A 250 -14.51 -5.48 -0.42
N LEU A 251 -13.74 -6.55 -0.36
CA LEU A 251 -12.81 -6.82 0.75
C LEU A 251 -11.37 -6.64 0.27
N SER A 252 -10.56 -5.90 1.02
CA SER A 252 -9.13 -5.77 0.74
C SER A 252 -8.32 -6.53 1.78
N PHE A 253 -7.38 -7.34 1.31
CA PHE A 253 -6.53 -8.18 2.15
C PHE A 253 -5.12 -7.61 2.23
N SER A 254 -4.64 -7.43 3.47
CA SER A 254 -3.33 -6.87 3.80
C SER A 254 -2.34 -7.95 4.25
N GLY A 255 -1.17 -7.54 4.72
CA GLY A 255 -0.16 -8.42 5.30
C GLY A 255 -0.68 -9.36 6.39
N VAL A 256 -1.80 -9.01 7.03
CA VAL A 256 -2.46 -9.83 8.08
C VAL A 256 -2.78 -11.24 7.59
N VAL A 257 -3.19 -11.43 6.34
CA VAL A 257 -3.52 -12.77 5.79
C VAL A 257 -2.35 -13.75 5.89
N THR A 258 -1.11 -13.24 5.92
CA THR A 258 0.11 -14.03 6.02
C THR A 258 0.45 -14.46 7.45
N PHE A 259 -0.24 -13.91 8.46
CA PHE A 259 0.11 -14.15 9.86
C PHE A 259 -0.33 -15.54 10.31
N LYS A 260 0.46 -16.12 11.22
CA LYS A 260 0.18 -17.46 11.73
C LYS A 260 -1.22 -17.58 12.33
N ASN A 261 -1.68 -16.55 13.02
CA ASN A 261 -2.95 -16.54 13.75
C ASN A 261 -4.15 -16.08 12.91
N ALA A 262 -3.98 -15.83 11.61
CA ALA A 262 -5.01 -15.29 10.72
C ALA A 262 -5.79 -16.39 9.96
N ALA A 263 -6.15 -17.49 10.62
CA ALA A 263 -6.91 -18.57 9.99
C ALA A 263 -8.27 -18.08 9.48
N ASP A 264 -8.99 -17.32 10.30
CA ASP A 264 -10.32 -16.79 9.94
C ASP A 264 -10.24 -15.82 8.75
N VAL A 265 -9.19 -14.99 8.68
CA VAL A 265 -8.96 -14.10 7.53
C VAL A 265 -8.68 -14.88 6.25
N ARG A 266 -7.92 -15.98 6.33
CA ARG A 266 -7.68 -16.87 5.18
C ARG A 266 -8.96 -17.60 4.74
N GLU A 267 -9.81 -18.02 5.67
CA GLU A 267 -11.12 -18.57 5.35
C GLU A 267 -12.02 -17.53 4.68
N ALA A 268 -11.99 -16.28 5.15
CA ALA A 268 -12.69 -15.17 4.50
C ALA A 268 -12.12 -14.90 3.09
N ALA A 269 -10.80 -14.92 2.91
CA ALA A 269 -10.17 -14.79 1.61
C ALA A 269 -10.58 -15.92 0.65
N ALA A 270 -10.69 -17.17 1.14
CA ALA A 270 -11.09 -18.32 0.35
C ALA A 270 -12.57 -18.24 -0.13
N LEU A 271 -13.46 -17.64 0.64
CA LEU A 271 -14.88 -17.51 0.27
C LEU A 271 -15.21 -16.24 -0.54
N CYS A 272 -14.32 -15.22 -0.51
CA CYS A 272 -14.55 -13.95 -1.18
C CYS A 272 -14.55 -14.15 -2.70
N PRO A 273 -15.58 -13.69 -3.43
CA PRO A 273 -15.56 -13.73 -4.89
C PRO A 273 -14.36 -12.97 -5.45
N MET A 274 -13.72 -13.52 -6.46
CA MET A 274 -12.51 -12.94 -7.08
C MET A 274 -12.73 -11.50 -7.60
N ASP A 275 -13.93 -11.17 -8.07
CA ASP A 275 -14.32 -9.84 -8.54
C ASP A 275 -14.70 -8.87 -7.41
N ARG A 276 -14.60 -9.32 -6.16
CA ARG A 276 -14.94 -8.55 -4.95
C ARG A 276 -13.76 -8.43 -3.99
N MET A 277 -12.53 -8.62 -4.48
CA MET A 277 -11.34 -8.53 -3.63
C MET A 277 -10.29 -7.58 -4.18
N LEU A 278 -9.59 -6.94 -3.25
CA LEU A 278 -8.39 -6.16 -3.47
C LEU A 278 -7.25 -6.73 -2.62
N VAL A 279 -6.03 -6.28 -2.89
CA VAL A 279 -4.85 -6.54 -2.08
C VAL A 279 -4.11 -5.22 -1.82
N GLU A 280 -3.50 -5.15 -0.64
CA GLU A 280 -2.84 -3.94 -0.17
C GLU A 280 -1.68 -4.26 0.76
N THR A 281 -0.88 -3.26 1.08
CA THR A 281 0.15 -3.37 2.11
C THR A 281 -0.28 -2.81 3.46
N ASP A 282 -1.02 -1.73 3.48
CA ASP A 282 -1.20 -0.87 4.64
C ASP A 282 0.15 -0.34 5.18
N SER A 283 1.10 -0.13 4.25
CA SER A 283 2.44 0.30 4.62
C SER A 283 2.44 1.72 5.20
N PRO A 284 3.27 1.99 6.24
CA PRO A 284 4.40 1.22 6.72
C PRO A 284 4.06 0.12 7.74
N PHE A 285 2.78 -0.14 7.99
CA PHE A 285 2.29 -1.08 8.99
C PHE A 285 2.18 -2.51 8.43
N LEU A 286 1.87 -3.48 9.28
CA LEU A 286 1.41 -4.83 8.97
C LEU A 286 2.31 -5.61 7.99
N ALA A 287 3.65 -5.44 8.08
CA ALA A 287 4.59 -6.15 7.22
C ALA A 287 4.26 -7.66 7.15
N PRO A 288 4.10 -8.24 5.94
CA PRO A 288 3.79 -9.65 5.78
C PRO A 288 4.95 -10.56 6.21
N VAL A 289 4.68 -11.83 6.46
CA VAL A 289 5.74 -12.84 6.63
C VAL A 289 6.49 -12.98 5.29
N PRO A 290 7.85 -13.04 5.29
CA PRO A 290 8.76 -13.16 6.45
C PRO A 290 9.23 -11.83 7.07
N HIS A 291 8.68 -10.70 6.69
CA HIS A 291 9.18 -9.37 7.04
C HIS A 291 8.60 -8.78 8.34
N ARG A 292 8.01 -9.62 9.20
CA ARG A 292 7.49 -9.18 10.50
C ARG A 292 8.54 -8.45 11.33
N GLY A 293 8.12 -7.32 11.95
CA GLY A 293 9.01 -6.50 12.78
C GLY A 293 9.87 -5.49 11.99
N SER A 294 9.71 -5.39 10.68
CA SER A 294 10.27 -4.30 9.86
C SER A 294 9.18 -3.39 9.33
N ALA A 295 9.53 -2.16 8.96
CA ALA A 295 8.62 -1.29 8.23
C ALA A 295 8.15 -1.99 6.94
N ASN A 296 6.84 -1.90 6.67
CA ASN A 296 6.26 -2.41 5.44
C ASN A 296 6.47 -1.42 4.28
N GLU A 297 6.34 -1.89 3.05
CA GLU A 297 6.42 -1.06 1.84
C GLU A 297 5.60 -1.66 0.69
N PRO A 298 5.18 -0.88 -0.32
CA PRO A 298 4.35 -1.35 -1.44
C PRO A 298 4.93 -2.55 -2.19
N SER A 299 6.25 -2.70 -2.24
CA SER A 299 6.94 -3.84 -2.88
C SER A 299 6.52 -5.21 -2.31
N ARG A 300 5.79 -5.23 -1.19
CA ARG A 300 5.36 -6.47 -0.51
C ARG A 300 3.93 -6.92 -0.84
N VAL A 301 3.17 -6.16 -1.63
CA VAL A 301 1.86 -6.61 -2.14
C VAL A 301 1.91 -8.01 -2.75
N PRO A 302 2.94 -8.36 -3.56
CA PRO A 302 3.02 -9.71 -4.12
C PRO A 302 3.10 -10.85 -3.09
N LEU A 303 3.58 -10.57 -1.87
CA LEU A 303 3.58 -11.58 -0.79
C LEU A 303 2.18 -11.80 -0.22
N VAL A 304 1.42 -10.73 -0.09
CA VAL A 304 0.00 -10.78 0.29
C VAL A 304 -0.78 -11.55 -0.77
N GLY A 305 -0.64 -11.15 -2.03
CA GLY A 305 -1.31 -11.78 -3.15
C GLY A 305 -1.00 -13.27 -3.30
N ALA A 306 0.24 -13.69 -3.01
CA ALA A 306 0.60 -15.11 -3.05
C ALA A 306 -0.23 -15.95 -2.06
N VAL A 307 -0.40 -15.46 -0.81
CA VAL A 307 -1.22 -16.17 0.19
C VAL A 307 -2.70 -16.13 -0.17
N VAL A 308 -3.20 -15.02 -0.69
CA VAL A 308 -4.60 -14.93 -1.16
C VAL A 308 -4.86 -15.87 -2.33
N ALA A 309 -3.91 -15.99 -3.28
CA ALA A 309 -3.98 -16.95 -4.39
C ALA A 309 -4.06 -18.39 -3.90
N GLU A 310 -3.23 -18.76 -2.90
CA GLU A 310 -3.30 -20.07 -2.25
C GLU A 310 -4.67 -20.32 -1.61
N CYS A 311 -5.23 -19.33 -0.91
CA CYS A 311 -6.57 -19.44 -0.31
C CYS A 311 -7.66 -19.63 -1.37
N GLN A 312 -7.55 -18.97 -2.51
CA GLN A 312 -8.48 -19.08 -3.64
C GLN A 312 -8.25 -20.32 -4.52
N GLY A 313 -7.12 -20.99 -4.37
CA GLY A 313 -6.75 -22.13 -5.22
C GLY A 313 -6.48 -21.74 -6.67
N VAL A 314 -5.95 -20.55 -6.91
CA VAL A 314 -5.66 -20.00 -8.25
C VAL A 314 -4.17 -19.65 -8.40
N ASP A 315 -3.74 -19.44 -9.64
CA ASP A 315 -2.40 -18.97 -9.91
C ASP A 315 -2.22 -17.52 -9.45
N ARG A 316 -1.01 -17.19 -8.98
CA ARG A 316 -0.65 -15.83 -8.54
C ARG A 316 -0.85 -14.79 -9.64
N GLU A 317 -0.58 -15.13 -10.89
CA GLU A 317 -0.77 -14.24 -12.04
C GLU A 317 -2.24 -13.91 -12.28
N LEU A 318 -3.11 -14.92 -12.18
CA LEU A 318 -4.55 -14.72 -12.29
C LEU A 318 -5.07 -13.82 -11.17
N LEU A 319 -4.62 -14.04 -9.93
CA LEU A 319 -4.99 -13.18 -8.80
C LEU A 319 -4.53 -11.74 -9.01
N ALA A 320 -3.26 -11.55 -9.36
CA ALA A 320 -2.70 -10.22 -9.60
C ALA A 320 -3.46 -9.46 -10.69
N THR A 321 -3.70 -10.10 -11.82
CA THR A 321 -4.46 -9.51 -12.94
C THR A 321 -5.88 -9.13 -12.50
N THR A 322 -6.56 -10.03 -11.77
CA THR A 322 -7.92 -9.81 -11.32
C THR A 322 -8.00 -8.69 -10.29
N THR A 323 -7.16 -8.74 -9.23
CA THR A 323 -7.19 -7.71 -8.18
C THR A 323 -6.74 -6.34 -8.68
N THR A 324 -5.80 -6.27 -9.62
CA THR A 324 -5.40 -5.02 -10.29
C THR A 324 -6.55 -4.46 -11.14
N ALA A 325 -7.26 -5.30 -11.90
CA ALA A 325 -8.44 -4.87 -12.65
C ALA A 325 -9.56 -4.40 -11.73
N ASN A 326 -9.82 -5.13 -10.63
CA ASN A 326 -10.80 -4.73 -9.61
C ASN A 326 -10.45 -3.37 -9.00
N ALA A 327 -9.19 -3.15 -8.61
CA ALA A 327 -8.75 -1.88 -8.02
C ALA A 327 -8.93 -0.72 -9.00
N ARG A 328 -8.57 -0.92 -10.27
CA ARG A 328 -8.78 0.09 -11.31
C ARG A 328 -10.25 0.44 -11.48
N GLN A 329 -11.12 -0.56 -11.55
CA GLN A 329 -12.56 -0.34 -11.66
C GLN A 329 -13.11 0.33 -10.39
N PHE A 330 -12.67 -0.12 -9.22
CA PHE A 330 -13.12 0.38 -7.92
C PHE A 330 -12.79 1.86 -7.73
N PHE A 331 -11.56 2.26 -8.05
CA PHE A 331 -11.13 3.66 -7.94
C PHE A 331 -11.43 4.51 -9.18
N GLY A 332 -11.79 3.91 -10.30
CA GLY A 332 -12.08 4.63 -11.55
C GLY A 332 -10.83 5.15 -12.27
N VAL A 333 -9.72 4.37 -12.26
CA VAL A 333 -8.40 4.79 -12.75
C VAL A 333 -7.79 3.82 -13.76
#